data_a563b32e8f53a62fe61ba83586f6298b
#
_entry.id   a563b32e8f53a62fe61ba83586f6298b
#
_cell.length_a   1.000
_cell.length_b   1.000
_cell.length_c   1.000
_cell.angle_alpha   90.00
_cell.angle_beta   90.00
_cell.angle_gamma   90.00
#
_symmetry.space_group_name_H-M   'P 1'
#
loop_
_entity.id
_entity.type
_entity.pdbx_description
1 polymer ?
#
loop_
_entity_poly.entity_id
_entity_poly.type
_entity_poly.pdbx_seq_one_letter_code
_entity_poly.pdbx_strand_id
1 'polypeptide(L)'
;MIAPADLHYSRDHEWVRLQGDIATIGITDHAQEELGDVVFVELPDLGDIDKGSPIGAVESGRGDSDIYAPIAGEIIEINTDLVVDPAKINIDPYDTGWIFKMRVSNPDQVNDLMDAASYSGLVS
;
A
#
# COMPACT_ATOMS: atom_id res chain seq x y z
N MET A 1 -14.00 -9.26 -4.62
CA MET A 1 -12.83 -8.54 -4.08
C MET A 1 -12.10 -9.42 -3.07
N ILE A 2 -10.78 -9.38 -3.06
CA ILE A 2 -9.93 -10.20 -2.21
C ILE A 2 -9.24 -9.35 -1.16
N ALA A 3 -9.30 -9.80 0.10
CA ALA A 3 -8.57 -9.19 1.21
C ALA A 3 -7.85 -10.34 1.98
N PRO A 4 -6.55 -10.58 1.68
CA PRO A 4 -5.80 -11.66 2.32
C PRO A 4 -5.84 -11.56 3.85
N ALA A 5 -6.01 -12.71 4.50
CA ALA A 5 -6.24 -12.79 5.95
C ALA A 5 -4.99 -12.51 6.79
N ASP A 6 -3.81 -12.61 6.19
CA ASP A 6 -2.52 -12.44 6.88
C ASP A 6 -1.97 -11.02 6.79
N LEU A 7 -2.72 -10.08 6.22
CA LEU A 7 -2.33 -8.69 6.08
C LEU A 7 -3.09 -7.78 7.04
N HIS A 8 -2.58 -6.56 7.19
CA HIS A 8 -3.27 -5.48 7.88
C HIS A 8 -3.64 -4.39 6.88
N TYR A 9 -4.67 -3.61 7.18
CA TYR A 9 -5.26 -2.67 6.22
C TYR A 9 -5.51 -1.31 6.86
N SER A 10 -5.22 -0.24 6.09
CA SER A 10 -5.58 1.12 6.48
C SER A 10 -6.94 1.51 5.91
N ARG A 11 -7.52 2.59 6.45
CA ARG A 11 -8.77 3.14 5.90
C ARG A 11 -8.59 3.80 4.55
N ASP A 12 -7.34 4.11 4.18
CA ASP A 12 -6.98 4.67 2.88
C ASP A 12 -6.72 3.60 1.83
N HIS A 13 -7.05 2.33 2.15
CA HIS A 13 -6.93 1.19 1.24
C HIS A 13 -5.49 0.83 0.89
N GLU A 14 -4.58 0.98 1.86
CA GLU A 14 -3.25 0.38 1.79
C GLU A 14 -3.22 -0.92 2.58
N TRP A 15 -2.46 -1.90 2.10
CA TRP A 15 -2.21 -3.13 2.85
C TRP A 15 -0.77 -3.15 3.38
N VAL A 16 -0.58 -3.84 4.50
CA VAL A 16 0.72 -3.98 5.16
C VAL A 16 1.00 -5.44 5.44
N ARG A 17 2.14 -5.92 4.93
CA ARG A 17 2.66 -7.26 5.26
C ARG A 17 3.88 -7.07 6.13
N LEU A 18 3.76 -7.41 7.42
CA LEU A 18 4.85 -7.25 8.37
C LEU A 18 5.62 -8.57 8.51
N GLN A 19 6.94 -8.50 8.32
CA GLN A 19 7.86 -9.64 8.50
C GLN A 19 9.03 -9.14 9.36
N GLY A 20 8.99 -9.47 10.66
CA GLY A 20 9.94 -8.89 11.62
C GLY A 20 9.68 -7.40 11.77
N ASP A 21 10.68 -6.58 11.47
CA ASP A 21 10.56 -5.12 11.50
C ASP A 21 10.44 -4.51 10.09
N ILE A 22 10.30 -5.34 9.06
CA ILE A 22 10.15 -4.87 7.67
C ILE A 22 8.70 -5.02 7.24
N ALA A 23 8.10 -3.93 6.80
CA ALA A 23 6.74 -3.91 6.25
C ALA A 23 6.80 -3.71 4.74
N THR A 24 6.10 -4.57 4.00
CA THR A 24 5.84 -4.38 2.57
C THR A 24 4.45 -3.78 2.42
N ILE A 25 4.31 -2.75 1.61
CA ILE A 25 3.08 -1.96 1.53
C ILE A 25 2.68 -1.75 0.08
N GLY A 26 1.38 -1.86 -0.18
CA GLY A 26 0.78 -1.58 -1.47
C GLY A 26 -0.67 -1.15 -1.30
N ILE A 27 -1.40 -1.03 -2.39
CA ILE A 27 -2.84 -0.72 -2.35
C ILE A 27 -3.66 -1.99 -2.55
N THR A 28 -4.87 -2.00 -1.99
CA THR A 28 -5.72 -3.18 -1.99
C THR A 28 -6.37 -3.44 -3.34
N ASP A 29 -6.92 -4.64 -3.51
CA ASP A 29 -7.71 -5.00 -4.68
C ASP A 29 -8.90 -4.05 -4.85
N HIS A 30 -9.56 -3.68 -3.75
CA HIS A 30 -10.66 -2.70 -3.79
C HIS A 30 -10.18 -1.35 -4.35
N ALA A 31 -9.01 -0.87 -3.91
CA ALA A 31 -8.48 0.40 -4.39
C ALA A 31 -8.19 0.38 -5.89
N GLN A 32 -7.57 -0.70 -6.39
CA GLN A 32 -7.25 -0.78 -7.81
C GLN A 32 -8.50 -0.92 -8.68
N GLU A 33 -9.55 -1.59 -8.18
CA GLU A 33 -10.81 -1.68 -8.90
C GLU A 33 -11.47 -0.31 -9.05
N GLU A 34 -11.45 0.49 -8.00
CA GLU A 34 -12.03 1.84 -8.03
C GLU A 34 -11.24 2.78 -8.96
N LEU A 35 -9.91 2.65 -8.97
CA LEU A 35 -9.05 3.46 -9.83
C LEU A 35 -9.19 3.09 -11.31
N GLY A 36 -9.39 1.81 -11.60
CA GLY A 36 -9.29 1.30 -12.95
C GLY A 36 -7.84 1.13 -13.37
N ASP A 37 -7.56 1.10 -14.68
CA ASP A 37 -6.22 0.82 -15.19
C ASP A 37 -5.21 1.87 -14.74
N VAL A 38 -4.23 1.43 -13.98
CA VAL A 38 -3.15 2.29 -13.49
C VAL A 38 -2.17 2.57 -14.62
N VAL A 39 -1.90 3.84 -14.87
CA VAL A 39 -1.04 4.28 -15.97
C VAL A 39 0.27 4.89 -15.49
N PHE A 40 0.33 5.32 -14.22
CA PHE A 40 1.53 5.92 -13.65
C PHE A 40 1.53 5.75 -12.13
N VAL A 41 2.71 5.53 -11.56
CA VAL A 41 2.92 5.46 -10.11
C VAL A 41 4.01 6.45 -9.73
N GLU A 42 3.69 7.38 -8.84
CA GLU A 42 4.69 8.24 -8.21
C GLU A 42 5.19 7.50 -6.97
N LEU A 43 6.39 6.94 -7.07
CA LEU A 43 6.99 6.18 -5.98
C LEU A 43 7.49 7.12 -4.88
N PRO A 44 7.47 6.66 -3.61
CA PRO A 44 8.00 7.48 -2.50
C PRO A 44 9.52 7.62 -2.57
N ASP A 45 10.03 8.64 -1.89
CA ASP A 45 11.46 8.79 -1.64
C ASP A 45 11.88 7.90 -0.48
N LEU A 46 13.14 7.44 -0.50
CA LEU A 46 13.71 6.72 0.64
C LEU A 46 13.89 7.69 1.81
N GLY A 47 13.81 7.17 3.03
CA GLY A 47 14.05 7.94 4.25
C GLY A 47 12.91 7.84 5.26
N ASP A 48 13.05 8.59 6.35
CA ASP A 48 12.10 8.56 7.46
C ASP A 48 10.77 9.20 7.08
N ILE A 49 9.67 8.59 7.53
CA ILE A 49 8.33 9.08 7.29
C ILE A 49 7.43 8.84 8.51
N ASP A 50 6.57 9.81 8.78
CA ASP A 50 5.58 9.72 9.84
C ASP A 50 4.29 9.07 9.33
N LYS A 51 3.57 8.39 10.24
CA LYS A 51 2.26 7.85 9.94
C LYS A 51 1.32 8.95 9.44
N GLY A 52 0.61 8.67 8.36
CA GLY A 52 -0.36 9.58 7.76
C GLY A 52 0.22 10.58 6.78
N SER A 53 1.54 10.61 6.59
CA SER A 53 2.16 11.51 5.62
C SER A 53 1.90 11.04 4.19
N PRO A 54 1.62 11.95 3.24
CA PRO A 54 1.52 11.59 1.83
C PRO A 54 2.92 11.26 1.30
N ILE A 55 3.05 10.12 0.63
CA ILE A 55 4.36 9.59 0.22
C ILE A 55 4.46 9.31 -1.27
N GLY A 56 3.34 9.30 -1.98
CA GLY A 56 3.32 9.02 -3.40
C GLY A 56 1.91 9.06 -3.93
N ALA A 57 1.72 8.61 -5.15
CA ALA A 57 0.41 8.61 -5.78
C ALA A 57 0.30 7.53 -6.85
N VAL A 58 -0.93 7.12 -7.13
CA VAL A 58 -1.25 6.21 -8.22
C VAL A 58 -2.21 6.95 -9.15
N GLU A 59 -1.89 6.99 -10.44
CA GLU A 59 -2.69 7.68 -11.44
C GLU A 59 -3.34 6.70 -12.41
N SER A 60 -4.60 6.96 -12.75
CA SER A 60 -5.36 6.19 -13.72
C SER A 60 -6.14 7.13 -14.63
N GLY A 61 -6.82 6.56 -15.64
CA GLY A 61 -7.69 7.35 -16.50
C GLY A 61 -8.89 7.97 -15.80
N ARG A 62 -9.22 7.49 -14.58
CA ARG A 62 -10.33 7.99 -13.77
C ARG A 62 -9.92 9.08 -12.81
N GLY A 63 -8.62 9.24 -12.54
CA GLY A 63 -8.09 10.22 -11.60
C GLY A 63 -6.90 9.69 -10.85
N ASP A 64 -6.49 10.46 -9.84
CA ASP A 64 -5.31 10.16 -9.03
C ASP A 64 -5.73 9.82 -7.61
N SER A 65 -4.92 9.00 -6.93
CA SER A 65 -5.09 8.68 -5.51
C SER A 65 -3.76 8.80 -4.80
N ASP A 66 -3.70 9.62 -3.76
CA ASP A 66 -2.51 9.74 -2.93
C ASP A 66 -2.31 8.47 -2.09
N ILE A 67 -1.05 8.12 -1.88
CA ILE A 67 -0.67 7.04 -0.97
C ILE A 67 -0.15 7.67 0.31
N TYR A 68 -0.70 7.25 1.45
CA TYR A 68 -0.29 7.72 2.77
C TYR A 68 0.47 6.62 3.50
N ALA A 69 1.40 7.01 4.38
CA ALA A 69 2.11 6.03 5.20
C ALA A 69 1.16 5.45 6.26
N PRO A 70 0.85 4.15 6.22
CA PRO A 70 -0.07 3.56 7.20
C PRO A 70 0.56 3.40 8.59
N ILE A 71 1.89 3.39 8.65
CA ILE A 71 2.69 3.31 9.88
C ILE A 71 3.94 4.15 9.72
N ALA A 72 4.60 4.48 10.83
CA ALA A 72 5.84 5.26 10.81
C ALA A 72 7.06 4.37 10.67
N GLY A 73 8.10 4.88 10.03
CA GLY A 73 9.36 4.18 9.87
C GLY A 73 10.25 4.80 8.82
N GLU A 74 11.20 4.02 8.34
CA GLU A 74 12.13 4.43 7.29
C GLU A 74 11.81 3.65 6.02
N ILE A 75 11.53 4.36 4.93
CA ILE A 75 11.33 3.73 3.61
C ILE A 75 12.71 3.31 3.10
N ILE A 76 12.90 2.00 2.92
CA ILE A 76 14.20 1.42 2.57
C ILE A 76 14.25 0.85 1.17
N GLU A 77 13.11 0.63 0.53
CA GLU A 77 13.06 0.05 -0.81
C GLU A 77 11.79 0.50 -1.52
N ILE A 78 11.89 0.75 -2.83
CA ILE A 78 10.74 1.07 -3.68
C ILE A 78 10.71 0.09 -4.86
N ASN A 79 9.51 -0.22 -5.36
CA ASN A 79 9.32 -1.15 -6.46
C ASN A 79 9.46 -0.43 -7.80
N THR A 80 10.68 -0.37 -8.31
CA THR A 80 10.96 0.33 -9.57
C THR A 80 10.34 -0.35 -10.80
N ASP A 81 9.94 -1.61 -10.70
CA ASP A 81 9.22 -2.29 -11.78
C ASP A 81 7.92 -1.59 -12.13
N LEU A 82 7.31 -0.88 -11.19
CA LEU A 82 6.08 -0.14 -11.42
C LEU A 82 6.25 1.09 -12.32
N VAL A 83 7.48 1.56 -12.49
CA VAL A 83 7.79 2.65 -13.43
C VAL A 83 7.61 2.15 -14.86
N VAL A 84 8.02 0.91 -15.12
CA VAL A 84 7.96 0.28 -16.45
C VAL A 84 6.59 -0.36 -16.68
N ASP A 85 6.03 -0.98 -15.64
CA ASP A 85 4.78 -1.74 -15.74
C ASP A 85 3.84 -1.42 -14.56
N PRO A 86 3.19 -0.26 -14.58
CA PRO A 86 2.26 0.13 -13.51
C PRO A 86 1.03 -0.78 -13.43
N ALA A 87 0.70 -1.49 -14.50
CA ALA A 87 -0.43 -2.40 -14.52
C ALA A 87 -0.29 -3.59 -13.57
N LYS A 88 0.91 -3.84 -13.04
CA LYS A 88 1.10 -4.86 -12.00
C LYS A 88 0.23 -4.60 -10.77
N ILE A 89 -0.07 -3.35 -10.47
CA ILE A 89 -0.97 -2.99 -9.38
C ILE A 89 -2.38 -3.56 -9.63
N ASN A 90 -2.85 -3.51 -10.87
CA ASN A 90 -4.17 -4.06 -11.21
C ASN A 90 -4.18 -5.58 -11.23
N ILE A 91 -3.12 -6.18 -11.75
CA ILE A 91 -3.07 -7.62 -12.01
C ILE A 91 -2.75 -8.38 -10.73
N ASP A 92 -1.86 -7.85 -9.88
CA ASP A 92 -1.34 -8.58 -8.74
C ASP A 92 -1.02 -7.61 -7.58
N PRO A 93 -2.05 -6.96 -7.01
CA PRO A 93 -1.87 -5.90 -6.03
C PRO A 93 -1.19 -6.35 -4.73
N TYR A 94 -1.30 -7.63 -4.37
CA TYR A 94 -0.79 -8.14 -3.09
C TYR A 94 0.58 -8.81 -3.19
N ASP A 95 1.16 -8.91 -4.39
CA ASP A 95 2.48 -9.52 -4.58
C ASP A 95 3.32 -8.63 -5.50
N THR A 96 3.38 -8.89 -6.80
CA THR A 96 4.27 -8.14 -7.71
C THR A 96 3.92 -6.65 -7.78
N GLY A 97 2.71 -6.27 -7.42
CA GLY A 97 2.25 -4.87 -7.38
C GLY A 97 2.58 -4.14 -6.08
N TRP A 98 3.45 -4.67 -5.21
CA TRP A 98 3.86 -3.95 -4.00
C TRP A 98 4.52 -2.61 -4.38
N ILE A 99 4.39 -1.60 -3.52
CA ILE A 99 4.84 -0.25 -3.85
C ILE A 99 6.14 0.11 -3.14
N PHE A 100 6.22 -0.12 -1.83
CA PHE A 100 7.45 0.20 -1.08
C PHE A 100 7.59 -0.71 0.14
N LYS A 101 8.82 -0.75 0.68
CA LYS A 101 9.12 -1.43 1.94
C LYS A 101 9.70 -0.43 2.92
N MET A 102 9.36 -0.63 4.20
CA MET A 102 9.87 0.23 5.25
C MET A 102 10.35 -0.60 6.45
N ARG A 103 11.36 -0.09 7.13
CA ARG A 103 11.72 -0.58 8.46
C ARG A 103 10.87 0.18 9.46
N VAL A 104 9.96 -0.53 10.15
CA VAL A 104 8.99 0.11 11.03
C VAL A 104 9.66 0.56 12.33
N SER A 105 9.29 1.75 12.81
CA SER A 105 9.80 2.29 14.07
C SER A 105 9.26 1.53 15.27
N ASN A 106 8.00 1.13 15.20
CA ASN A 106 7.33 0.36 16.24
C ASN A 106 6.39 -0.67 15.60
N PRO A 107 6.78 -1.95 15.58
CA PRO A 107 5.94 -3.01 14.98
C PRO A 107 4.53 -3.09 15.55
N ASP A 108 4.33 -2.66 16.80
CA ASP A 108 3.01 -2.69 17.42
C ASP A 108 2.01 -1.74 16.77
N GLN A 109 2.46 -0.78 15.96
CA GLN A 109 1.56 0.12 15.24
C GLN A 109 0.64 -0.62 14.25
N VAL A 110 1.01 -1.82 13.79
CA VAL A 110 0.12 -2.60 12.92
C VAL A 110 -1.17 -2.99 13.62
N ASN A 111 -1.17 -3.01 14.95
CA ASN A 111 -2.37 -3.34 15.73
C ASN A 111 -3.43 -2.22 15.66
N ASP A 112 -3.03 -1.02 15.25
CA ASP A 112 -3.96 0.10 15.02
C ASP A 112 -4.64 0.01 13.67
N LEU A 113 -4.18 -0.89 12.80
CA LEU A 113 -4.76 -1.11 11.48
C LEU A 113 -5.84 -2.18 11.57
N MET A 114 -6.65 -2.27 10.52
CA MET A 114 -7.72 -3.27 10.45
C MET A 114 -7.17 -4.63 10.03
N ASP A 115 -7.78 -5.70 10.55
CA ASP A 115 -7.59 -7.03 9.99
C ASP A 115 -8.45 -7.20 8.72
N ALA A 116 -8.34 -8.35 8.06
CA ALA A 116 -9.06 -8.60 6.81
C ALA A 116 -10.58 -8.56 7.00
N ALA A 117 -11.09 -9.09 8.10
CA ALA A 117 -12.54 -9.12 8.35
C ALA A 117 -13.10 -7.71 8.55
N SER A 118 -12.41 -6.88 9.33
CA SER A 118 -12.82 -5.48 9.56
C SER A 118 -12.75 -4.67 8.27
N TYR A 119 -11.69 -4.86 7.50
CA TYR A 119 -11.53 -4.17 6.24
C TYR A 119 -12.61 -4.58 5.22
N SER A 120 -12.89 -5.87 5.11
CA SER A 120 -13.94 -6.37 4.22
C SER A 120 -15.31 -5.78 4.59
N GLY A 121 -15.57 -5.60 5.88
CA GLY A 121 -16.80 -4.94 6.35
C GLY A 121 -16.86 -3.47 5.94
N LEU A 122 -15.71 -2.79 5.91
CA LEU A 122 -15.64 -1.38 5.52
C LEU A 122 -15.97 -1.17 4.04
N VAL A 123 -15.53 -2.07 3.17
CA VAL A 123 -15.64 -1.91 1.71
C VAL A 123 -16.80 -2.68 1.08
N SER A 124 -17.54 -3.45 1.87
CA SER A 124 -18.68 -4.23 1.37
C SER A 124 -19.98 -3.42 1.31
#